data_6861b67393854080fdb16d85df9fbec4
#
_entry.id   6861b67393854080fdb16d85df9fbec4
#
_cell.length_a   1.000
_cell.length_b   1.000
_cell.length_c   1.000
_cell.angle_alpha   90.00
_cell.angle_beta   90.00
_cell.angle_gamma   90.00
#
_symmetry.space_group_name_H-M   'P 1'
#
loop_
_entity.id
_entity.type
_entity.pdbx_description
1 polymer ?
#
loop_
_entity_poly.entity_id
_entity_poly.type
_entity_poly.pdbx_seq_one_letter_code
_entity_poly.pdbx_strand_id
1 'polypeptide(L)'
;MRLLALVDSPDHVCCRYRIRAFEPALKSAGWSLDCQELKRSTFSRLARLFAVSSYESVILQRKLLPAWQLAILRRSARHLVFDFDDAVLFRDSYARRGPYSHVRQERFAATVRAADTVIAGNDFLADCALRAGAPASRVRVIPTCVEPALYPEAAPLPAGQDDAGRCDLVWIGSSSTLRGLEQQQPLWDRLGREIPGLRMRVICDKFPGFQTLRVVSVPWAQAWEARDLAAGQIGISWLPEDPWSQGKCGLKVLQYQAARLPVVANPVGMHAELIEPGLTGFLPRTSDQWVEAVRTLAADEKLRRRMGRTARQRVESGYSVEVWAETFVASVAATEKPSFGPSTPSRRPAQGSISDPFYVRLRRMGRFHRAALGGRLDGNRDNDDPTRPDHSRICS
;
A
#
# COMPACT_ATOMS: atom_id res chain seq x y z
N MET A 1 20.92 -18.85 9.57
CA MET A 1 20.95 -17.36 9.80
C MET A 1 19.66 -16.96 10.53
N ARG A 2 19.69 -15.89 11.36
CA ARG A 2 18.53 -15.43 12.13
C ARG A 2 18.12 -14.02 11.68
N LEU A 3 16.85 -13.85 11.31
CA LEU A 3 16.25 -12.58 10.93
C LEU A 3 15.24 -12.14 12.00
N LEU A 4 15.39 -10.93 12.51
CA LEU A 4 14.43 -10.31 13.40
C LEU A 4 13.59 -9.28 12.63
N ALA A 5 12.28 -9.35 12.73
CA ALA A 5 11.38 -8.32 12.25
C ALA A 5 10.75 -7.55 13.42
N LEU A 6 11.08 -6.27 13.55
CA LEU A 6 10.47 -5.34 14.51
C LEU A 6 9.24 -4.69 13.86
N VAL A 7 8.06 -5.12 14.29
CA VAL A 7 6.77 -4.80 13.66
C VAL A 7 5.80 -4.09 14.61
N ASP A 8 4.64 -3.66 14.09
CA ASP A 8 3.54 -3.12 14.90
C ASP A 8 2.90 -4.21 15.77
N SER A 9 2.57 -5.34 15.14
CA SER A 9 2.15 -6.60 15.74
C SER A 9 2.47 -7.71 14.75
N PRO A 10 2.86 -8.91 15.20
CA PRO A 10 3.06 -10.08 14.32
C PRO A 10 1.81 -10.47 13.52
N ASP A 11 0.62 -10.19 14.07
CA ASP A 11 -0.66 -10.50 13.42
C ASP A 11 -1.19 -9.34 12.56
N HIS A 12 -0.48 -8.21 12.52
CA HIS A 12 -0.89 -7.07 11.71
C HIS A 12 -0.79 -7.40 10.21
N VAL A 13 -1.78 -6.93 9.43
CA VAL A 13 -1.87 -7.17 7.99
C VAL A 13 -0.58 -6.84 7.24
N CYS A 14 0.10 -5.75 7.59
CA CYS A 14 1.38 -5.40 6.96
C CYS A 14 2.49 -6.41 7.27
N CYS A 15 2.58 -6.94 8.49
CA CYS A 15 3.54 -8.01 8.81
C CYS A 15 3.24 -9.27 8.00
N ARG A 16 1.96 -9.66 7.90
CA ARG A 16 1.51 -10.83 7.16
C ARG A 16 1.91 -10.77 5.68
N TYR A 17 1.60 -9.67 4.98
CA TYR A 17 1.82 -9.57 3.54
C TYR A 17 3.20 -9.05 3.12
N ARG A 18 3.93 -8.38 4.04
CA ARG A 18 5.25 -7.81 3.71
C ARG A 18 6.42 -8.65 4.21
N ILE A 19 6.21 -9.48 5.24
CA ILE A 19 7.29 -10.21 5.91
C ILE A 19 6.96 -11.70 6.00
N ARG A 20 5.86 -12.07 6.68
CA ARG A 20 5.53 -13.48 6.93
C ARG A 20 5.18 -14.26 5.67
N ALA A 21 4.63 -13.60 4.66
CA ALA A 21 4.39 -14.21 3.35
C ALA A 21 5.67 -14.78 2.73
N PHE A 22 6.83 -14.22 3.03
CA PHE A 22 8.13 -14.70 2.54
C PHE A 22 8.82 -15.71 3.49
N GLU A 23 8.19 -16.09 4.60
CA GLU A 23 8.77 -17.02 5.58
C GLU A 23 9.17 -18.38 4.96
N PRO A 24 8.37 -19.00 4.07
CA PRO A 24 8.77 -20.25 3.38
C PRO A 24 10.05 -20.09 2.56
N ALA A 25 10.19 -18.98 1.82
CA ALA A 25 11.38 -18.70 1.02
C ALA A 25 12.61 -18.42 1.89
N LEU A 26 12.43 -17.67 2.98
CA LEU A 26 13.47 -17.44 3.97
C LEU A 26 13.97 -18.76 4.57
N LYS A 27 13.04 -19.63 4.96
CA LYS A 27 13.37 -20.96 5.52
C LYS A 27 14.15 -21.82 4.52
N SER A 28 13.72 -21.84 3.27
CA SER A 28 14.43 -22.57 2.19
C SER A 28 15.85 -22.04 1.96
N ALA A 29 16.07 -20.73 2.19
CA ALA A 29 17.39 -20.11 2.12
C ALA A 29 18.19 -20.18 3.44
N GLY A 30 17.74 -21.00 4.40
CA GLY A 30 18.45 -21.23 5.68
C GLY A 30 18.28 -20.10 6.71
N TRP A 31 17.23 -19.26 6.59
CA TRP A 31 16.90 -18.23 7.57
C TRP A 31 15.80 -18.70 8.53
N SER A 32 15.91 -18.35 9.80
CA SER A 32 14.80 -18.39 10.75
C SER A 32 14.29 -16.99 11.00
N LEU A 33 12.98 -16.78 10.86
CA LEU A 33 12.30 -15.50 11.07
C LEU A 33 11.73 -15.43 12.49
N ASP A 34 12.03 -14.34 13.21
CA ASP A 34 11.43 -13.98 14.49
C ASP A 34 10.71 -12.64 14.32
N CYS A 35 9.38 -12.61 14.47
CA CYS A 35 8.57 -11.40 14.39
C CYS A 35 8.23 -10.91 15.79
N GLN A 36 8.69 -9.72 16.15
CA GLN A 36 8.51 -9.18 17.48
C GLN A 36 7.87 -7.79 17.44
N GLU A 37 6.86 -7.61 18.30
CA GLU A 37 6.24 -6.30 18.48
C GLU A 37 7.21 -5.30 19.09
N LEU A 38 7.34 -4.14 18.46
CA LEU A 38 8.06 -3.02 19.03
C LEU A 38 7.14 -2.24 19.99
N LYS A 39 7.10 -2.68 21.25
CA LYS A 39 6.22 -2.16 22.31
C LYS A 39 6.33 -0.65 22.47
N ARG A 40 5.24 -0.02 22.95
CA ARG A 40 5.21 1.43 23.22
C ARG A 40 6.03 1.85 24.42
N SER A 41 6.17 0.98 25.43
CA SER A 41 6.98 1.24 26.64
C SER A 41 8.46 1.43 26.28
N THR A 42 9.05 2.52 26.77
CA THR A 42 10.45 2.87 26.49
C THR A 42 11.43 1.81 27.01
N PHE A 43 11.24 1.29 28.21
CA PHE A 43 12.12 0.27 28.80
C PHE A 43 12.08 -1.05 28.01
N SER A 44 10.89 -1.58 27.73
CA SER A 44 10.73 -2.80 26.96
C SER A 44 11.30 -2.66 25.55
N ARG A 45 11.19 -1.44 24.97
CA ARG A 45 11.74 -1.13 23.66
C ARG A 45 13.26 -1.12 23.68
N LEU A 46 13.87 -0.49 24.70
CA LEU A 46 15.33 -0.43 24.83
C LEU A 46 15.94 -1.81 24.96
N ALA A 47 15.42 -2.64 25.87
CA ALA A 47 15.91 -4.02 26.02
C ALA A 47 15.89 -4.77 24.68
N ARG A 48 14.84 -4.56 23.88
CA ARG A 48 14.71 -5.17 22.55
C ARG A 48 15.71 -4.62 21.53
N LEU A 49 15.95 -3.29 21.53
CA LEU A 49 16.92 -2.66 20.64
C LEU A 49 18.35 -3.09 20.93
N PHE A 50 18.68 -3.45 22.17
CA PHE A 50 19.99 -4.05 22.51
C PHE A 50 20.08 -5.53 22.12
N ALA A 51 18.98 -6.28 22.24
CA ALA A 51 18.95 -7.71 21.92
C ALA A 51 19.11 -8.03 20.42
N VAL A 52 18.99 -7.04 19.53
CA VAL A 52 19.09 -7.25 18.08
C VAL A 52 20.47 -7.72 17.62
N SER A 53 21.52 -7.54 18.41
CA SER A 53 22.89 -7.97 18.09
C SER A 53 23.06 -9.49 17.91
N SER A 54 22.11 -10.28 18.43
CA SER A 54 22.08 -11.74 18.27
C SER A 54 21.52 -12.21 16.92
N TYR A 55 21.08 -11.27 16.05
CA TYR A 55 20.55 -11.57 14.73
C TYR A 55 21.51 -11.09 13.63
N GLU A 56 21.57 -11.83 12.54
CA GLU A 56 22.36 -11.46 11.36
C GLU A 56 21.74 -10.27 10.64
N SER A 57 20.40 -10.19 10.60
CA SER A 57 19.68 -9.08 9.97
C SER A 57 18.46 -8.69 10.80
N VAL A 58 18.10 -7.40 10.72
CA VAL A 58 16.97 -6.82 11.45
C VAL A 58 16.13 -5.98 10.49
N ILE A 59 14.86 -6.32 10.34
CA ILE A 59 13.88 -5.49 9.64
C ILE A 59 13.20 -4.55 10.64
N LEU A 60 13.27 -3.25 10.40
CA LEU A 60 12.41 -2.25 11.05
C LEU A 60 11.24 -1.95 10.11
N GLN A 61 10.04 -2.43 10.44
CA GLN A 61 8.87 -2.24 9.60
C GLN A 61 8.10 -0.98 10.00
N ARG A 62 8.01 0.02 9.08
CA ARG A 62 7.15 1.22 9.17
C ARG A 62 7.40 2.13 10.40
N LYS A 63 8.24 1.75 11.32
CA LYS A 63 8.48 2.50 12.56
C LYS A 63 9.47 3.63 12.37
N LEU A 64 9.08 4.83 12.76
CA LEU A 64 9.93 6.02 12.79
C LEU A 64 10.37 6.30 14.22
N LEU A 65 11.54 5.77 14.59
CA LEU A 65 12.09 5.90 15.92
C LEU A 65 12.61 7.32 16.20
N PRO A 66 12.60 7.79 17.46
CA PRO A 66 13.39 8.94 17.87
C PRO A 66 14.88 8.73 17.56
N ALA A 67 15.61 9.80 17.25
CA ALA A 67 17.01 9.71 16.79
C ALA A 67 17.92 8.89 17.73
N TRP A 68 17.78 9.04 19.04
CA TRP A 68 18.56 8.30 20.01
C TRP A 68 18.26 6.78 20.02
N GLN A 69 16.98 6.39 19.83
CA GLN A 69 16.61 4.97 19.71
C GLN A 69 17.10 4.38 18.39
N LEU A 70 17.01 5.14 17.31
CA LEU A 70 17.56 4.73 16.01
C LEU A 70 19.08 4.55 16.08
N ALA A 71 19.79 5.42 16.80
CA ALA A 71 21.23 5.30 17.00
C ALA A 71 21.61 4.01 17.77
N ILE A 72 20.83 3.64 18.80
CA ILE A 72 21.01 2.37 19.52
C ILE A 72 20.79 1.20 18.55
N LEU A 73 19.64 1.18 17.85
CA LEU A 73 19.33 0.14 16.88
C LEU A 73 20.45 -0.01 15.84
N ARG A 74 20.91 1.12 15.26
CA ARG A 74 21.96 1.09 14.23
C ARG A 74 23.29 0.53 14.74
N ARG A 75 23.67 0.86 15.98
CA ARG A 75 24.90 0.34 16.60
C ARG A 75 24.83 -1.15 16.91
N SER A 76 23.64 -1.63 17.29
CA SER A 76 23.43 -3.02 17.70
C SER A 76 23.14 -3.94 16.50
N ALA A 77 22.54 -3.45 15.42
CA ALA A 77 22.20 -4.24 14.24
C ALA A 77 23.42 -4.46 13.34
N ARG A 78 23.68 -5.71 12.95
CA ARG A 78 24.72 -6.07 11.95
C ARG A 78 24.32 -5.61 10.57
N HIS A 79 23.08 -5.92 10.17
CA HIS A 79 22.43 -5.45 8.93
C HIS A 79 21.05 -4.91 9.28
N LEU A 80 20.78 -3.64 8.94
CA LEU A 80 19.51 -2.98 9.21
C LEU A 80 18.73 -2.77 7.91
N VAL A 81 17.58 -3.40 7.82
CA VAL A 81 16.62 -3.23 6.73
C VAL A 81 15.48 -2.36 7.21
N PHE A 82 15.08 -1.35 6.42
CA PHE A 82 13.87 -0.58 6.66
C PHE A 82 12.83 -0.92 5.59
N ASP A 83 11.72 -1.58 6.00
CA ASP A 83 10.59 -1.93 5.13
C ASP A 83 9.39 -1.03 5.39
N PHE A 84 8.77 -0.50 4.33
CA PHE A 84 7.55 0.30 4.45
C PHE A 84 6.67 0.24 3.19
N ASP A 85 5.36 0.11 3.43
CA ASP A 85 4.28 -0.05 2.46
C ASP A 85 3.22 1.05 2.56
N ASP A 86 3.46 2.06 3.41
CA ASP A 86 2.69 3.28 3.54
C ASP A 86 3.62 4.50 3.58
N ALA A 87 3.12 5.67 3.20
CA ALA A 87 3.86 6.92 3.23
C ALA A 87 4.04 7.45 4.67
N VAL A 88 4.72 6.68 5.53
CA VAL A 88 4.87 6.92 6.98
C VAL A 88 5.50 8.27 7.35
N LEU A 89 6.13 8.95 6.39
CA LEU A 89 6.64 10.33 6.53
C LEU A 89 5.51 11.37 6.58
N PHE A 90 4.30 11.02 6.15
CA PHE A 90 3.10 11.83 6.27
C PHE A 90 2.21 11.33 7.41
N ARG A 91 1.22 12.13 7.81
CA ARG A 91 0.08 11.65 8.60
C ARG A 91 -0.92 10.99 7.67
N ASP A 92 -1.78 10.13 8.23
CA ASP A 92 -2.84 9.49 7.45
C ASP A 92 -3.82 10.53 6.87
N SER A 93 -4.56 10.10 5.86
CA SER A 93 -5.52 10.92 5.10
C SER A 93 -6.59 11.62 5.96
N TYR A 94 -6.85 11.11 7.17
CA TYR A 94 -7.92 11.61 8.05
C TYR A 94 -7.38 12.39 9.25
N ALA A 95 -6.09 12.71 9.25
CA ALA A 95 -5.46 13.45 10.33
C ALA A 95 -5.94 14.91 10.37
N ARG A 96 -6.50 15.36 11.49
CA ARG A 96 -7.02 16.73 11.66
C ARG A 96 -5.97 17.84 11.42
N ARG A 97 -4.68 17.53 11.60
CA ARG A 97 -3.55 18.50 11.43
C ARG A 97 -2.96 18.49 10.02
N GLY A 98 -3.69 17.95 9.03
CA GLY A 98 -3.21 17.80 7.65
C GLY A 98 -2.09 16.76 7.50
N PRO A 99 -1.64 16.50 6.26
CA PRO A 99 -0.74 15.38 5.96
C PRO A 99 0.70 15.61 6.43
N TYR A 100 1.18 16.83 6.50
CA TYR A 100 2.59 17.13 6.75
C TYR A 100 2.96 17.11 8.22
N SER A 101 4.15 16.57 8.54
CA SER A 101 4.71 16.51 9.89
C SER A 101 6.24 16.55 9.81
N HIS A 102 6.84 17.66 10.23
CA HIS A 102 8.29 17.82 10.26
C HIS A 102 8.98 16.70 11.05
N VAL A 103 8.47 16.38 12.22
CA VAL A 103 9.02 15.28 13.06
C VAL A 103 8.99 13.92 12.34
N ARG A 104 7.91 13.61 11.58
CA ARG A 104 7.85 12.36 10.81
C ARG A 104 8.85 12.38 9.67
N GLN A 105 8.95 13.48 8.94
CA GLN A 105 9.89 13.65 7.83
C GLN A 105 11.34 13.55 8.28
N GLU A 106 11.71 14.19 9.39
CA GLU A 106 13.06 14.10 9.98
C GLU A 106 13.40 12.66 10.41
N ARG A 107 12.48 12.00 11.14
CA ARG A 107 12.68 10.60 11.56
C ARG A 107 12.75 9.66 10.36
N PHE A 108 11.93 9.85 9.34
CA PHE A 108 11.98 9.08 8.11
C PHE A 108 13.32 9.26 7.41
N ALA A 109 13.77 10.49 7.23
CA ALA A 109 15.06 10.81 6.62
C ALA A 109 16.23 10.19 7.42
N ALA A 110 16.20 10.27 8.75
CA ALA A 110 17.19 9.62 9.60
C ALA A 110 17.18 8.09 9.42
N THR A 111 15.98 7.47 9.34
CA THR A 111 15.84 6.02 9.25
C THR A 111 16.34 5.49 7.89
N VAL A 112 15.93 6.13 6.77
CA VAL A 112 16.36 5.67 5.44
C VAL A 112 17.87 5.86 5.19
N ARG A 113 18.47 6.89 5.80
CA ARG A 113 19.95 7.08 5.76
C ARG A 113 20.70 6.08 6.62
N ALA A 114 20.13 5.66 7.75
CA ALA A 114 20.75 4.71 8.67
C ALA A 114 20.64 3.25 8.21
N ALA A 115 19.64 2.91 7.38
CA ALA A 115 19.43 1.55 6.91
C ALA A 115 20.51 1.11 5.89
N ASP A 116 20.92 -0.15 5.97
CA ASP A 116 21.80 -0.78 4.98
C ASP A 116 21.01 -1.15 3.72
N THR A 117 19.72 -1.52 3.88
CA THR A 117 18.76 -1.76 2.80
C THR A 117 17.44 -1.06 3.12
N VAL A 118 16.84 -0.41 2.12
CA VAL A 118 15.52 0.20 2.19
C VAL A 118 14.60 -0.52 1.22
N ILE A 119 13.56 -1.18 1.72
CA ILE A 119 12.55 -1.85 0.92
C ILE A 119 11.32 -0.96 0.88
N ALA A 120 11.04 -0.37 -0.28
CA ALA A 120 9.87 0.45 -0.55
C ALA A 120 8.79 -0.38 -1.25
N GLY A 121 7.53 -0.23 -0.86
CA GLY A 121 6.42 -1.00 -1.40
C GLY A 121 5.94 -0.56 -2.78
N ASN A 122 6.39 0.60 -3.29
CA ASN A 122 6.13 1.10 -4.64
C ASN A 122 7.13 2.21 -5.02
N ASP A 123 7.10 2.65 -6.27
CA ASP A 123 8.01 3.66 -6.80
C ASP A 123 7.86 5.03 -6.12
N PHE A 124 6.64 5.45 -5.76
CA PHE A 124 6.42 6.69 -5.01
C PHE A 124 7.14 6.66 -3.66
N LEU A 125 7.08 5.55 -2.96
CA LEU A 125 7.76 5.36 -1.67
C LEU A 125 9.29 5.31 -1.84
N ALA A 126 9.79 4.67 -2.90
CA ALA A 126 11.20 4.67 -3.24
C ALA A 126 11.71 6.09 -3.52
N ASP A 127 10.97 6.86 -4.29
CA ASP A 127 11.24 8.28 -4.54
C ASP A 127 11.26 9.11 -3.25
N CYS A 128 10.34 8.85 -2.32
CA CYS A 128 10.36 9.49 -1.01
C CYS A 128 11.65 9.17 -0.24
N ALA A 129 12.11 7.91 -0.27
CA ALA A 129 13.35 7.50 0.38
C ALA A 129 14.58 8.17 -0.25
N LEU A 130 14.65 8.21 -1.58
CA LEU A 130 15.74 8.86 -2.32
C LEU A 130 15.80 10.36 -2.03
N ARG A 131 14.66 11.06 -2.07
CA ARG A 131 14.58 12.49 -1.70
C ARG A 131 14.95 12.76 -0.23
N ALA A 132 14.71 11.79 0.66
CA ALA A 132 15.10 11.88 2.06
C ALA A 132 16.58 11.56 2.32
N GLY A 133 17.34 11.23 1.26
CA GLY A 133 18.79 11.02 1.30
C GLY A 133 19.21 9.55 1.47
N ALA A 134 18.36 8.58 1.16
CA ALA A 134 18.77 7.19 1.03
C ALA A 134 19.71 7.04 -0.20
N PRO A 135 20.85 6.34 -0.08
CA PRO A 135 21.67 6.01 -1.23
C PRO A 135 20.91 5.12 -2.22
N ALA A 136 20.92 5.46 -3.52
CA ALA A 136 20.17 4.72 -4.53
C ALA A 136 20.54 3.21 -4.58
N SER A 137 21.79 2.88 -4.32
CA SER A 137 22.29 1.51 -4.26
C SER A 137 21.65 0.67 -3.13
N ARG A 138 21.05 1.31 -2.12
CA ARG A 138 20.40 0.66 -0.98
C ARG A 138 18.88 0.57 -1.10
N VAL A 139 18.26 1.28 -2.05
CA VAL A 139 16.82 1.28 -2.24
C VAL A 139 16.41 0.16 -3.19
N ARG A 140 15.42 -0.62 -2.75
CA ARG A 140 14.79 -1.69 -3.53
C ARG A 140 13.28 -1.48 -3.52
N VAL A 141 12.63 -1.67 -4.66
CA VAL A 141 11.17 -1.71 -4.74
C VAL A 141 10.74 -3.18 -4.70
N ILE A 142 10.05 -3.55 -3.63
CA ILE A 142 9.38 -4.85 -3.53
C ILE A 142 7.92 -4.54 -3.24
N PRO A 143 6.99 -4.80 -4.18
CA PRO A 143 5.58 -4.49 -3.99
C PRO A 143 4.98 -5.33 -2.85
N THR A 144 3.83 -4.94 -2.37
CA THR A 144 3.01 -5.84 -1.55
C THR A 144 2.61 -7.03 -2.40
N CYS A 145 2.87 -8.24 -1.89
CA CYS A 145 2.59 -9.47 -2.60
C CYS A 145 1.46 -10.24 -1.94
N VAL A 146 0.78 -11.04 -2.72
CA VAL A 146 -0.23 -11.99 -2.24
C VAL A 146 0.16 -13.42 -2.69
N GLU A 147 -0.39 -14.41 -2.02
CA GLU A 147 -0.29 -15.82 -2.43
C GLU A 147 -1.54 -16.19 -3.21
N PRO A 148 -1.50 -16.22 -4.54
CA PRO A 148 -2.68 -16.51 -5.33
C PRO A 148 -3.33 -17.87 -4.98
N ALA A 149 -2.56 -18.87 -4.62
CA ALA A 149 -3.06 -20.20 -4.25
C ALA A 149 -4.05 -20.17 -3.06
N LEU A 150 -3.98 -19.16 -2.19
CA LEU A 150 -4.92 -18.99 -1.08
C LEU A 150 -6.31 -18.50 -1.53
N TYR A 151 -6.46 -18.05 -2.78
CA TYR A 151 -7.70 -17.53 -3.35
C TYR A 151 -8.26 -18.56 -4.35
N PRO A 152 -9.11 -19.48 -3.90
CA PRO A 152 -9.68 -20.50 -4.77
C PRO A 152 -10.55 -19.86 -5.85
N GLU A 153 -10.77 -20.58 -6.93
CA GLU A 153 -11.82 -20.20 -7.86
C GLU A 153 -13.16 -20.24 -7.11
N ALA A 154 -13.91 -19.14 -7.23
CA ALA A 154 -15.23 -19.08 -6.60
C ALA A 154 -16.03 -20.28 -7.09
N ALA A 155 -16.42 -21.16 -6.15
CA ALA A 155 -17.50 -22.08 -6.45
C ALA A 155 -18.70 -21.23 -6.86
N PRO A 156 -19.43 -21.56 -7.93
CA PRO A 156 -20.68 -20.89 -8.22
C PRO A 156 -21.51 -20.87 -6.94
N LEU A 157 -21.87 -19.69 -6.45
CA LEU A 157 -22.81 -19.63 -5.34
C LEU A 157 -24.02 -20.48 -5.76
N PRO A 158 -24.50 -21.40 -4.91
CA PRO A 158 -25.70 -22.13 -5.24
C PRO A 158 -26.76 -21.11 -5.61
N ALA A 159 -27.24 -21.16 -6.86
CA ALA A 159 -28.25 -20.27 -7.36
C ALA A 159 -29.55 -20.55 -6.55
N GLY A 160 -29.72 -19.79 -5.47
CA GLY A 160 -31.00 -19.68 -4.84
C GLY A 160 -31.94 -19.01 -5.86
N GLN A 161 -33.19 -19.42 -5.93
CA GLN A 161 -34.19 -18.87 -6.84
C GLN A 161 -34.35 -17.34 -6.72
N ASP A 162 -33.81 -16.73 -5.66
CA ASP A 162 -33.80 -15.31 -5.35
C ASP A 162 -32.56 -14.52 -5.86
N ASP A 163 -31.56 -15.14 -6.49
CA ASP A 163 -30.31 -14.50 -6.88
C ASP A 163 -30.24 -14.03 -8.34
N ALA A 164 -31.27 -14.29 -9.13
CA ALA A 164 -31.38 -13.82 -10.51
C ALA A 164 -31.38 -12.28 -10.53
N GLY A 165 -30.35 -11.68 -11.14
CA GLY A 165 -30.20 -10.21 -11.28
C GLY A 165 -29.51 -9.51 -10.10
N ARG A 166 -28.95 -10.22 -9.11
CA ARG A 166 -28.17 -9.63 -8.02
C ARG A 166 -26.69 -9.51 -8.37
N CYS A 167 -26.06 -8.42 -7.94
CA CYS A 167 -24.62 -8.20 -8.05
C CYS A 167 -24.05 -7.64 -6.75
N ASP A 168 -23.03 -8.31 -6.19
CA ASP A 168 -22.34 -7.87 -4.99
C ASP A 168 -21.05 -7.13 -5.33
N LEU A 169 -21.00 -5.83 -5.04
CA LEU A 169 -19.75 -5.12 -4.83
C LEU A 169 -19.06 -5.68 -3.59
N VAL A 170 -17.74 -5.77 -3.59
CA VAL A 170 -16.97 -6.22 -2.42
C VAL A 170 -16.01 -5.13 -1.98
N TRP A 171 -16.06 -4.81 -0.70
CA TRP A 171 -15.08 -3.98 -0.03
C TRP A 171 -14.53 -4.71 1.20
N ILE A 172 -13.19 -4.80 1.31
CA ILE A 172 -12.50 -5.33 2.48
C ILE A 172 -11.66 -4.24 3.14
N GLY A 173 -11.65 -4.20 4.47
CA GLY A 173 -10.82 -3.25 5.21
C GLY A 173 -10.99 -3.37 6.71
N SER A 174 -10.47 -2.38 7.42
CA SER A 174 -10.66 -2.20 8.87
C SER A 174 -11.45 -0.92 9.13
N SER A 175 -11.96 -0.76 10.34
CA SER A 175 -12.63 0.47 10.79
C SER A 175 -11.80 1.74 10.55
N SER A 176 -10.47 1.65 10.58
CA SER A 176 -9.59 2.79 10.28
C SER A 176 -9.66 3.25 8.81
N THR A 177 -9.97 2.35 7.88
CA THR A 177 -10.08 2.64 6.44
C THR A 177 -11.53 2.79 5.97
N LEU A 178 -12.51 2.47 6.83
CA LEU A 178 -13.94 2.57 6.53
C LEU A 178 -14.38 4.01 6.24
N ARG A 179 -13.72 5.01 6.86
CA ARG A 179 -13.97 6.43 6.63
C ARG A 179 -13.94 6.82 5.15
N GLY A 180 -13.03 6.24 4.36
CA GLY A 180 -12.97 6.49 2.92
C GLY A 180 -14.23 6.03 2.19
N LEU A 181 -14.79 4.90 2.63
CA LEU A 181 -16.05 4.40 2.10
C LEU A 181 -17.22 5.30 2.54
N GLU A 182 -17.29 5.67 3.80
CA GLU A 182 -18.34 6.55 4.35
C GLU A 182 -18.35 7.93 3.71
N GLN A 183 -17.20 8.52 3.44
CA GLN A 183 -17.09 9.83 2.76
C GLN A 183 -17.70 9.83 1.35
N GLN A 184 -17.80 8.68 0.71
CA GLN A 184 -18.40 8.50 -0.62
C GLN A 184 -19.83 7.98 -0.55
N GLN A 185 -20.53 8.13 0.57
CA GLN A 185 -21.94 7.71 0.71
C GLN A 185 -22.84 8.23 -0.43
N PRO A 186 -22.76 9.49 -0.89
CA PRO A 186 -23.59 9.95 -2.00
C PRO A 186 -23.41 9.13 -3.29
N LEU A 187 -22.18 8.69 -3.57
CA LEU A 187 -21.89 7.81 -4.70
C LEU A 187 -22.52 6.42 -4.52
N TRP A 188 -22.35 5.83 -3.35
CA TRP A 188 -22.89 4.50 -3.06
C TRP A 188 -24.43 4.51 -3.09
N ASP A 189 -25.04 5.53 -2.53
CA ASP A 189 -26.48 5.70 -2.58
C ASP A 189 -27.01 5.93 -4.01
N ARG A 190 -26.26 6.64 -4.85
CA ARG A 190 -26.57 6.77 -6.27
C ARG A 190 -26.53 5.42 -6.99
N LEU A 191 -25.48 4.63 -6.77
CA LEU A 191 -25.36 3.27 -7.34
C LEU A 191 -26.52 2.37 -6.92
N GLY A 192 -26.93 2.42 -5.64
CA GLY A 192 -28.07 1.66 -5.13
C GLY A 192 -29.40 2.03 -5.77
N ARG A 193 -29.59 3.32 -6.09
CA ARG A 193 -30.81 3.79 -6.80
C ARG A 193 -30.81 3.43 -8.28
N GLU A 194 -29.66 3.55 -8.95
CA GLU A 194 -29.60 3.44 -10.43
C GLU A 194 -29.36 2.02 -10.95
N ILE A 195 -28.92 1.09 -10.08
CA ILE A 195 -28.59 -0.28 -10.47
C ILE A 195 -29.40 -1.26 -9.61
N PRO A 196 -30.55 -1.75 -10.11
CA PRO A 196 -31.39 -2.69 -9.39
C PRO A 196 -30.63 -3.97 -9.03
N GLY A 197 -30.88 -4.50 -7.82
CA GLY A 197 -30.23 -5.72 -7.33
C GLY A 197 -28.78 -5.56 -6.87
N LEU A 198 -28.21 -4.35 -6.97
CA LEU A 198 -26.86 -4.09 -6.49
C LEU A 198 -26.82 -4.11 -4.94
N ARG A 199 -25.81 -4.77 -4.39
CA ARG A 199 -25.53 -4.80 -2.95
C ARG A 199 -24.03 -4.50 -2.71
N MET A 200 -23.67 -4.14 -1.50
CA MET A 200 -22.27 -4.00 -1.08
C MET A 200 -21.95 -4.95 0.06
N ARG A 201 -21.13 -5.95 -0.23
CA ARG A 201 -20.54 -6.85 0.75
C ARG A 201 -19.35 -6.15 1.40
N VAL A 202 -19.47 -5.85 2.70
CA VAL A 202 -18.44 -5.18 3.49
C VAL A 202 -17.80 -6.19 4.43
N ILE A 203 -16.53 -6.52 4.17
CA ILE A 203 -15.73 -7.44 5.00
C ILE A 203 -14.88 -6.58 5.95
N CYS A 204 -15.34 -6.43 7.20
CA CYS A 204 -14.78 -5.47 8.15
C CYS A 204 -15.15 -5.83 9.61
N ASP A 205 -14.52 -5.13 10.56
CA ASP A 205 -14.89 -5.14 11.98
C ASP A 205 -16.04 -4.18 12.31
N LYS A 206 -16.37 -3.25 11.40
CA LYS A 206 -17.50 -2.31 11.48
C LYS A 206 -18.16 -2.15 10.13
N PHE A 207 -19.44 -1.74 10.13
CA PHE A 207 -20.22 -1.67 8.91
C PHE A 207 -20.83 -0.29 8.71
N PRO A 208 -20.81 0.27 7.48
CA PRO A 208 -21.47 1.53 7.18
C PRO A 208 -22.97 1.32 7.01
N GLY A 209 -23.75 2.39 7.20
CA GLY A 209 -25.16 2.45 6.81
C GLY A 209 -25.31 3.36 5.60
N PHE A 210 -25.81 2.83 4.47
CA PHE A 210 -26.21 3.61 3.29
C PHE A 210 -27.73 3.70 3.21
N GLN A 211 -28.25 4.75 2.52
CA GLN A 211 -29.69 4.97 2.46
C GLN A 211 -30.39 4.06 1.45
N THR A 212 -29.72 3.78 0.33
CA THR A 212 -30.31 3.05 -0.80
C THR A 212 -29.51 1.82 -1.23
N LEU A 213 -28.19 1.79 -1.00
CA LEU A 213 -27.38 0.62 -1.30
C LEU A 213 -27.41 -0.36 -0.12
N ARG A 214 -27.96 -1.55 -0.32
CA ARG A 214 -28.02 -2.60 0.69
C ARG A 214 -26.62 -3.09 1.07
N VAL A 215 -26.27 -3.03 2.35
CA VAL A 215 -25.03 -3.57 2.91
C VAL A 215 -25.22 -5.02 3.35
N VAL A 216 -24.30 -5.89 2.90
CA VAL A 216 -24.14 -7.26 3.40
C VAL A 216 -22.94 -7.26 4.34
N SER A 217 -23.21 -7.31 5.65
CA SER A 217 -22.18 -7.26 6.68
C SER A 217 -21.48 -8.60 6.85
N VAL A 218 -20.17 -8.65 6.66
CA VAL A 218 -19.34 -9.84 6.82
C VAL A 218 -18.23 -9.54 7.83
N PRO A 219 -18.31 -10.07 9.08
CA PRO A 219 -17.23 -9.91 10.05
C PRO A 219 -15.91 -10.47 9.49
N TRP A 220 -14.87 -9.66 9.51
CA TRP A 220 -13.58 -10.09 9.00
C TRP A 220 -12.95 -11.17 9.88
N ALA A 221 -12.48 -12.23 9.27
CA ALA A 221 -11.65 -13.24 9.90
C ALA A 221 -10.60 -13.74 8.90
N GLN A 222 -9.35 -13.84 9.33
CA GLN A 222 -8.24 -14.23 8.45
C GLN A 222 -8.49 -15.56 7.75
N ALA A 223 -9.05 -16.54 8.45
CA ALA A 223 -9.32 -17.88 7.92
C ALA A 223 -10.36 -17.89 6.79
N TRP A 224 -11.23 -16.89 6.73
CA TRP A 224 -12.33 -16.81 5.76
C TRP A 224 -12.14 -15.71 4.71
N GLU A 225 -11.08 -14.90 4.82
CA GLU A 225 -10.83 -13.73 3.98
C GLU A 225 -10.91 -14.03 2.47
N ALA A 226 -10.20 -15.05 2.00
CA ALA A 226 -10.19 -15.40 0.58
C ALA A 226 -11.56 -15.92 0.09
N ARG A 227 -12.24 -16.72 0.89
CA ARG A 227 -13.59 -17.23 0.60
C ARG A 227 -14.61 -16.12 0.54
N ASP A 228 -14.57 -15.21 1.52
CA ASP A 228 -15.53 -14.12 1.64
C ASP A 228 -15.35 -13.07 0.53
N LEU A 229 -14.12 -12.90 0.04
CA LEU A 229 -13.83 -12.11 -1.17
C LEU A 229 -14.38 -12.79 -2.42
N ALA A 230 -14.13 -14.08 -2.59
CA ALA A 230 -14.57 -14.85 -3.75
C ALA A 230 -16.11 -14.96 -3.85
N ALA A 231 -16.83 -14.70 -2.77
CA ALA A 231 -18.30 -14.66 -2.75
C ALA A 231 -18.89 -13.37 -3.38
N GLY A 232 -18.08 -12.41 -3.79
CA GLY A 232 -18.52 -11.21 -4.49
C GLY A 232 -18.26 -11.26 -6.00
N GLN A 233 -18.68 -10.21 -6.71
CA GLN A 233 -18.57 -10.13 -8.16
C GLN A 233 -17.68 -9.00 -8.66
N ILE A 234 -17.59 -7.87 -7.93
CA ILE A 234 -16.82 -6.69 -8.32
C ILE A 234 -16.10 -6.14 -7.10
N GLY A 235 -14.77 -6.13 -7.13
CA GLY A 235 -13.96 -5.47 -6.10
C GLY A 235 -14.03 -3.94 -6.22
N ILE A 236 -14.20 -3.23 -5.11
CA ILE A 236 -14.19 -1.77 -5.11
C ILE A 236 -13.14 -1.21 -4.17
N SER A 237 -12.49 -0.13 -4.60
CA SER A 237 -11.56 0.63 -3.75
C SER A 237 -11.64 2.12 -4.07
N TRP A 238 -11.70 2.94 -3.04
CA TRP A 238 -11.64 4.39 -3.16
C TRP A 238 -10.59 4.94 -2.19
N LEU A 239 -9.75 5.86 -2.67
CA LEU A 239 -8.72 6.54 -1.90
C LEU A 239 -8.85 8.06 -2.10
N PRO A 240 -8.68 8.87 -1.05
CA PRO A 240 -8.56 10.32 -1.21
C PRO A 240 -7.30 10.70 -1.98
N GLU A 241 -7.32 11.85 -2.65
CA GLU A 241 -6.17 12.38 -3.39
C GLU A 241 -5.23 13.16 -2.45
N ASP A 242 -4.37 12.43 -1.74
CA ASP A 242 -3.41 13.01 -0.81
C ASP A 242 -2.07 12.24 -0.82
N PRO A 243 -0.99 12.83 -0.23
CA PRO A 243 0.33 12.19 -0.22
C PRO A 243 0.39 10.84 0.52
N TRP A 244 -0.47 10.63 1.53
CA TRP A 244 -0.55 9.34 2.22
C TRP A 244 -1.11 8.26 1.30
N SER A 245 -2.19 8.57 0.58
CA SER A 245 -2.85 7.66 -0.34
C SER A 245 -1.99 7.30 -1.56
N GLN A 246 -1.14 8.22 -2.02
CA GLN A 246 -0.14 7.93 -3.08
C GLN A 246 0.84 6.83 -2.67
N GLY A 247 1.15 6.72 -1.38
CA GLY A 247 2.02 5.67 -0.86
C GLY A 247 1.35 4.34 -0.59
N LYS A 248 0.03 4.20 -0.80
CA LYS A 248 -0.67 2.92 -0.60
C LYS A 248 -0.25 1.89 -1.63
N CYS A 249 0.09 0.68 -1.17
CA CYS A 249 0.57 -0.40 -2.04
C CYS A 249 -0.53 -1.28 -2.64
N GLY A 250 -1.80 -0.88 -2.53
CA GLY A 250 -2.89 -1.47 -3.29
C GLY A 250 -3.31 -2.89 -2.86
N LEU A 251 -3.03 -3.32 -1.64
CA LEU A 251 -3.32 -4.68 -1.15
C LEU A 251 -4.74 -5.15 -1.46
N LYS A 252 -5.77 -4.30 -1.24
CA LYS A 252 -7.17 -4.66 -1.54
C LYS A 252 -7.36 -5.03 -3.01
N VAL A 253 -6.79 -4.24 -3.92
CA VAL A 253 -6.87 -4.49 -5.36
C VAL A 253 -6.21 -5.82 -5.70
N LEU A 254 -5.02 -6.08 -5.13
CA LEU A 254 -4.32 -7.36 -5.31
C LEU A 254 -5.13 -8.55 -4.79
N GLN A 255 -5.80 -8.42 -3.65
CA GLN A 255 -6.67 -9.45 -3.09
C GLN A 255 -7.89 -9.71 -3.99
N TYR A 256 -8.55 -8.64 -4.51
CA TYR A 256 -9.67 -8.78 -5.45
C TYR A 256 -9.22 -9.49 -6.73
N GLN A 257 -8.11 -9.04 -7.31
CA GLN A 257 -7.55 -9.63 -8.51
C GLN A 257 -7.13 -11.09 -8.29
N ALA A 258 -6.54 -11.40 -7.13
CA ALA A 258 -6.23 -12.77 -6.73
C ALA A 258 -7.49 -13.65 -6.61
N ALA A 259 -8.60 -13.08 -6.18
CA ALA A 259 -9.91 -13.74 -6.11
C ALA A 259 -10.65 -13.74 -7.47
N ARG A 260 -10.00 -13.36 -8.58
CA ARG A 260 -10.58 -13.26 -9.92
C ARG A 260 -11.76 -12.28 -10.03
N LEU A 261 -11.73 -11.21 -9.26
CA LEU A 261 -12.71 -10.14 -9.36
C LEU A 261 -12.19 -9.00 -10.25
N PRO A 262 -12.98 -8.47 -11.20
CA PRO A 262 -12.70 -7.20 -11.81
C PRO A 262 -12.78 -6.10 -10.75
N VAL A 263 -11.98 -5.04 -10.89
CA VAL A 263 -11.90 -3.98 -9.89
C VAL A 263 -12.37 -2.65 -10.43
N VAL A 264 -13.19 -1.93 -9.67
CA VAL A 264 -13.53 -0.53 -9.94
C VAL A 264 -12.93 0.33 -8.83
N ALA A 265 -12.03 1.25 -9.18
CA ALA A 265 -11.35 2.12 -8.22
C ALA A 265 -11.01 3.47 -8.85
N ASN A 266 -10.92 4.53 -8.03
CA ASN A 266 -10.42 5.81 -8.52
C ASN A 266 -8.89 5.74 -8.79
N PRO A 267 -8.36 6.50 -9.79
CA PRO A 267 -6.97 6.39 -10.25
C PRO A 267 -5.98 7.11 -9.32
N VAL A 268 -5.90 6.68 -8.05
CA VAL A 268 -5.00 7.24 -7.04
C VAL A 268 -3.92 6.22 -6.67
N GLY A 269 -2.67 6.63 -6.69
CA GLY A 269 -1.51 5.81 -6.33
C GLY A 269 -1.48 4.50 -7.13
N MET A 270 -1.24 3.40 -6.46
CA MET A 270 -1.13 2.06 -7.06
C MET A 270 -2.41 1.57 -7.77
N HIS A 271 -3.59 2.18 -7.55
CA HIS A 271 -4.78 1.81 -8.33
C HIS A 271 -4.55 1.99 -9.84
N ALA A 272 -3.88 3.08 -10.23
CA ALA A 272 -3.59 3.38 -11.64
C ALA A 272 -2.59 2.40 -12.27
N GLU A 273 -1.75 1.76 -11.46
CA GLU A 273 -0.77 0.77 -11.92
C GLU A 273 -1.35 -0.66 -11.93
N LEU A 274 -2.16 -1.00 -10.92
CA LEU A 274 -2.70 -2.34 -10.74
C LEU A 274 -3.89 -2.63 -11.64
N ILE A 275 -4.66 -1.60 -12.02
CA ILE A 275 -5.88 -1.75 -12.82
C ILE A 275 -5.63 -1.27 -14.24
N GLU A 276 -5.82 -2.17 -15.20
CA GLU A 276 -5.78 -1.87 -16.63
C GLU A 276 -7.21 -1.71 -17.13
N PRO A 277 -7.62 -0.47 -17.50
CA PRO A 277 -9.00 -0.18 -17.89
C PRO A 277 -9.46 -1.05 -19.08
N GLY A 278 -10.63 -1.67 -18.94
CA GLY A 278 -11.20 -2.57 -19.95
C GLY A 278 -10.63 -3.99 -19.94
N LEU A 279 -9.53 -4.25 -19.24
CA LEU A 279 -8.90 -5.58 -19.17
C LEU A 279 -8.99 -6.22 -17.78
N THR A 280 -8.74 -5.46 -16.71
CA THR A 280 -8.79 -5.98 -15.32
C THR A 280 -9.80 -5.25 -14.46
N GLY A 281 -10.42 -4.20 -14.99
CA GLY A 281 -11.37 -3.38 -14.26
C GLY A 281 -11.56 -2.00 -14.90
N PHE A 282 -11.96 -1.02 -14.09
CA PHE A 282 -12.16 0.37 -14.53
C PHE A 282 -11.58 1.36 -13.51
N LEU A 283 -11.18 2.54 -14.02
CA LEU A 283 -10.61 3.65 -13.24
C LEU A 283 -11.45 4.94 -13.36
N PRO A 284 -12.69 4.95 -12.85
CA PRO A 284 -13.55 6.11 -12.92
C PRO A 284 -13.02 7.30 -12.11
N ARG A 285 -13.20 8.53 -12.65
CA ARG A 285 -12.85 9.80 -12.01
C ARG A 285 -14.08 10.58 -11.54
N THR A 286 -15.23 10.36 -12.17
CA THR A 286 -16.49 11.04 -11.84
C THR A 286 -17.55 10.06 -11.39
N SER A 287 -18.58 10.55 -10.68
CA SER A 287 -19.70 9.69 -10.27
C SER A 287 -20.41 9.04 -11.44
N ASP A 288 -20.51 9.72 -12.59
CA ASP A 288 -21.12 9.14 -13.81
C ASP A 288 -20.29 7.97 -14.34
N GLN A 289 -18.97 8.12 -14.38
CA GLN A 289 -18.06 7.04 -14.77
C GLN A 289 -18.12 5.84 -13.80
N TRP A 290 -18.31 6.10 -12.49
CA TRP A 290 -18.52 5.05 -11.51
C TRP A 290 -19.81 4.27 -11.77
N VAL A 291 -20.91 4.99 -12.01
CA VAL A 291 -22.20 4.37 -12.32
C VAL A 291 -22.11 3.53 -13.58
N GLU A 292 -21.49 4.05 -14.63
CA GLU A 292 -21.34 3.33 -15.91
C GLU A 292 -20.45 2.09 -15.77
N ALA A 293 -19.31 2.20 -15.09
CA ALA A 293 -18.41 1.07 -14.86
C ALA A 293 -19.08 -0.05 -14.07
N VAL A 294 -19.79 0.30 -12.99
CA VAL A 294 -20.48 -0.69 -12.15
C VAL A 294 -21.66 -1.28 -12.89
N ARG A 295 -22.46 -0.49 -13.61
CA ARG A 295 -23.60 -0.96 -14.42
C ARG A 295 -23.14 -1.95 -15.50
N THR A 296 -22.09 -1.62 -16.24
CA THR A 296 -21.49 -2.48 -17.26
C THR A 296 -21.09 -3.83 -16.69
N LEU A 297 -20.38 -3.82 -15.55
CA LEU A 297 -19.96 -5.05 -14.88
C LEU A 297 -21.14 -5.81 -14.24
N ALA A 298 -22.14 -5.12 -13.70
CA ALA A 298 -23.30 -5.77 -13.10
C ALA A 298 -24.14 -6.51 -14.15
N ALA A 299 -24.27 -5.95 -15.34
CA ALA A 299 -25.06 -6.51 -16.43
C ALA A 299 -24.38 -7.68 -17.17
N ASP A 300 -23.03 -7.74 -17.21
CA ASP A 300 -22.31 -8.72 -18.03
C ASP A 300 -21.41 -9.63 -17.17
N GLU A 301 -21.91 -10.81 -16.84
CA GLU A 301 -21.17 -11.86 -16.13
C GLU A 301 -19.97 -12.37 -16.94
N LYS A 302 -20.10 -12.53 -18.26
CA LYS A 302 -19.01 -13.01 -19.11
C LYS A 302 -17.84 -12.03 -19.11
N LEU A 303 -18.16 -10.73 -19.13
CA LEU A 303 -17.17 -9.67 -19.00
C LEU A 303 -16.47 -9.73 -17.64
N ARG A 304 -17.22 -9.85 -16.52
CA ARG A 304 -16.64 -10.00 -15.18
C ARG A 304 -15.67 -11.18 -15.11
N ARG A 305 -16.09 -12.36 -15.60
CA ARG A 305 -15.25 -13.57 -15.60
C ARG A 305 -14.00 -13.41 -16.45
N ARG A 306 -14.11 -12.78 -17.63
CA ARG A 306 -12.95 -12.51 -18.49
C ARG A 306 -11.97 -11.56 -17.80
N MET A 307 -12.43 -10.41 -17.33
CA MET A 307 -11.59 -9.43 -16.61
C MET A 307 -10.97 -10.02 -15.36
N GLY A 308 -11.70 -10.79 -14.56
CA GLY A 308 -11.23 -11.44 -13.37
C GLY A 308 -10.10 -12.45 -13.64
N ARG A 309 -10.19 -13.24 -14.73
CA ARG A 309 -9.09 -14.13 -15.13
C ARG A 309 -7.84 -13.35 -15.53
N THR A 310 -7.97 -12.29 -16.31
CA THR A 310 -6.84 -11.43 -16.71
C THR A 310 -6.22 -10.75 -15.48
N ALA A 311 -7.05 -10.28 -14.55
CA ALA A 311 -6.60 -9.68 -13.29
C ALA A 311 -5.78 -10.67 -12.45
N ARG A 312 -6.25 -11.92 -12.34
CA ARG A 312 -5.54 -12.99 -11.64
C ARG A 312 -4.19 -13.31 -12.27
N GLN A 313 -4.12 -13.44 -13.60
CA GLN A 313 -2.86 -13.68 -14.32
C GLN A 313 -1.82 -12.57 -14.06
N ARG A 314 -2.29 -11.31 -14.01
CA ARG A 314 -1.43 -10.16 -13.68
C ARG A 314 -0.85 -10.27 -12.27
N VAL A 315 -1.64 -10.69 -11.30
CA VAL A 315 -1.16 -10.91 -9.92
C VAL A 315 -0.16 -12.06 -9.89
N GLU A 316 -0.45 -13.17 -10.53
CA GLU A 316 0.44 -14.34 -10.57
C GLU A 316 1.81 -14.01 -11.18
N SER A 317 1.84 -13.21 -12.25
CA SER A 317 3.08 -12.88 -12.97
C SER A 317 3.86 -11.71 -12.38
N GLY A 318 3.24 -10.82 -11.58
CA GLY A 318 3.89 -9.58 -11.16
C GLY A 318 3.81 -9.26 -9.66
N TYR A 319 2.88 -9.87 -8.92
CA TYR A 319 2.59 -9.52 -7.54
C TYR A 319 2.41 -10.74 -6.62
N SER A 320 2.82 -11.92 -7.07
CA SER A 320 2.85 -13.10 -6.22
C SER A 320 4.08 -13.13 -5.32
N VAL A 321 3.95 -13.76 -4.16
CA VAL A 321 5.08 -13.99 -3.24
C VAL A 321 6.20 -14.75 -3.94
N GLU A 322 5.87 -15.72 -4.78
CA GLU A 322 6.82 -16.55 -5.51
C GLU A 322 7.74 -15.71 -6.42
N VAL A 323 7.17 -14.74 -7.17
CA VAL A 323 7.93 -13.87 -8.08
C VAL A 323 8.95 -13.00 -7.34
N TRP A 324 8.63 -12.58 -6.11
CA TRP A 324 9.47 -11.66 -5.34
C TRP A 324 10.30 -12.33 -4.24
N ALA A 325 10.15 -13.65 -4.04
CA ALA A 325 10.79 -14.39 -2.96
C ALA A 325 12.31 -14.26 -2.95
N GLU A 326 12.94 -14.49 -4.10
CA GLU A 326 14.41 -14.41 -4.25
C GLU A 326 14.92 -12.98 -3.99
N THR A 327 14.26 -11.97 -4.56
CA THR A 327 14.59 -10.56 -4.35
C THR A 327 14.44 -10.16 -2.88
N PHE A 328 13.40 -10.64 -2.20
CA PHE A 328 13.21 -10.36 -0.79
C PHE A 328 14.30 -11.00 0.06
N VAL A 329 14.61 -12.28 -0.16
CA VAL A 329 15.68 -13.00 0.55
C VAL A 329 17.03 -12.31 0.35
N ALA A 330 17.38 -11.92 -0.88
CA ALA A 330 18.59 -11.19 -1.17
C ALA A 330 18.64 -9.79 -0.49
N SER A 331 17.50 -9.14 -0.34
CA SER A 331 17.41 -7.81 0.28
C SER A 331 17.58 -7.83 1.80
N VAL A 332 17.28 -8.95 2.46
CA VAL A 332 17.49 -9.11 3.90
C VAL A 332 18.83 -9.77 4.26
N ALA A 333 19.50 -10.36 3.27
CA ALA A 333 20.83 -10.89 3.46
C ALA A 333 21.85 -9.73 3.63
N ALA A 334 22.71 -9.82 4.64
CA ALA A 334 23.82 -8.90 4.74
C ALA A 334 24.74 -9.09 3.52
N THR A 335 24.85 -8.08 2.68
CA THR A 335 25.93 -8.05 1.70
C THR A 335 27.25 -8.00 2.46
N GLU A 336 28.15 -8.93 2.21
CA GLU A 336 29.51 -8.85 2.76
C GLU A 336 30.05 -7.45 2.45
N LYS A 337 30.43 -6.71 3.49
CA LYS A 337 31.15 -5.45 3.31
C LYS A 337 32.41 -5.81 2.52
N PRO A 338 32.68 -5.17 1.39
CA PRO A 338 33.94 -5.40 0.71
C PRO A 338 35.05 -5.15 1.74
N SER A 339 35.86 -6.18 2.02
CA SER A 339 37.04 -6.06 2.85
C SER A 339 37.95 -5.05 2.16
N PHE A 340 38.12 -3.87 2.74
CA PHE A 340 39.13 -2.91 2.30
C PHE A 340 40.51 -3.51 2.65
N GLY A 341 41.00 -4.35 1.75
CA GLY A 341 42.44 -4.59 1.64
C GLY A 341 43.10 -3.33 1.05
N PRO A 342 44.40 -3.05 1.36
CA PRO A 342 45.07 -1.86 0.87
C PRO A 342 45.06 -1.86 -0.67
N SER A 343 44.47 -0.82 -1.26
CA SER A 343 44.34 -0.62 -2.69
C SER A 343 45.70 -0.39 -3.35
N THR A 344 46.15 -1.35 -4.13
CA THR A 344 47.09 -1.10 -5.21
C THR A 344 46.38 -0.37 -6.34
N PRO A 345 46.95 0.68 -6.95
CA PRO A 345 46.29 1.41 -8.03
C PRO A 345 46.32 0.60 -9.31
N SER A 346 45.19 0.05 -9.75
CA SER A 346 45.05 -0.57 -11.04
C SER A 346 44.28 0.34 -12.01
N ARG A 347 44.81 0.38 -13.23
CA ARG A 347 44.43 1.16 -14.40
C ARG A 347 42.92 1.15 -14.67
N ARG A 348 42.40 2.32 -15.07
CA ARG A 348 41.06 2.51 -15.64
C ARG A 348 40.78 1.55 -16.80
N PRO A 349 39.64 0.84 -16.81
CA PRO A 349 39.08 0.31 -18.04
C PRO A 349 38.07 1.31 -18.64
N ALA A 350 37.96 1.24 -19.97
CA ALA A 350 37.15 2.10 -20.82
C ALA A 350 35.64 1.99 -20.52
N GLN A 351 34.93 3.10 -20.79
CA GLN A 351 33.50 3.23 -20.74
C GLN A 351 32.80 2.19 -21.62
N GLY A 352 32.14 1.22 -21.00
CA GLY A 352 31.17 0.35 -21.63
C GLY A 352 29.75 0.81 -21.26
N SER A 353 28.93 1.09 -22.27
CA SER A 353 27.53 1.45 -22.12
C SER A 353 26.71 0.26 -21.59
N ILE A 354 26.16 0.38 -20.39
CA ILE A 354 25.18 -0.56 -19.87
C ILE A 354 23.80 -0.02 -20.21
N SER A 355 23.15 -0.62 -21.21
CA SER A 355 21.74 -0.43 -21.51
C SER A 355 20.91 -1.39 -20.64
N ASP A 356 20.51 -0.94 -19.46
CA ASP A 356 19.55 -1.62 -18.62
C ASP A 356 18.14 -1.12 -18.97
N PRO A 357 17.20 -1.97 -19.40
CA PRO A 357 15.83 -1.57 -19.78
C PRO A 357 15.04 -0.92 -18.66
N PHE A 358 15.42 -1.13 -17.39
CA PHE A 358 14.78 -0.56 -16.21
C PHE A 358 15.05 0.95 -16.05
N TYR A 359 16.23 1.44 -16.45
CA TYR A 359 16.59 2.86 -16.31
C TYR A 359 15.93 3.77 -17.36
N VAL A 360 15.49 3.24 -18.49
CA VAL A 360 14.84 4.02 -19.56
C VAL A 360 13.39 4.40 -19.20
N ARG A 361 12.71 3.63 -18.36
CA ARG A 361 11.33 3.92 -17.94
C ARG A 361 11.23 5.10 -16.96
N LEU A 362 12.21 5.29 -16.09
CA LEU A 362 12.26 6.38 -15.10
C LEU A 362 12.43 7.78 -15.74
N ARG A 363 13.10 7.89 -16.91
CA ARG A 363 13.29 9.19 -17.59
C ARG A 363 12.06 9.66 -18.37
N ARG A 364 11.11 8.81 -18.75
CA ARG A 364 9.89 9.21 -19.45
C ARG A 364 8.81 9.79 -18.54
N MET A 365 8.73 9.41 -17.27
CA MET A 365 7.75 9.96 -16.32
C MET A 365 8.11 11.37 -15.78
N GLY A 366 9.40 11.74 -15.76
CA GLY A 366 9.86 13.05 -15.27
C GLY A 366 9.53 14.25 -16.18
N ARG A 367 9.02 14.05 -17.40
CA ARG A 367 8.71 15.15 -18.35
C ARG A 367 7.26 15.63 -18.32
N PHE A 368 6.32 14.92 -17.68
CA PHE A 368 4.90 15.32 -17.63
C PHE A 368 4.55 16.25 -16.46
N HIS A 369 5.43 16.43 -15.46
CA HIS A 369 5.12 17.27 -14.28
C HIS A 369 5.70 18.71 -14.34
N ARG A 370 6.40 19.10 -15.43
CA ARG A 370 6.92 20.49 -15.56
C ARG A 370 6.02 21.45 -16.34
N ALA A 371 4.90 21.01 -16.90
CA ALA A 371 4.02 21.84 -17.71
C ALA A 371 2.82 22.47 -16.97
N ALA A 372 2.63 22.20 -15.67
CA ALA A 372 1.45 22.67 -14.93
C ALA A 372 1.70 23.76 -13.88
N LEU A 373 2.91 24.34 -13.79
CA LEU A 373 3.23 25.42 -12.84
C LEU A 373 3.91 26.60 -13.54
N GLY A 374 3.22 27.18 -14.51
CA GLY A 374 3.65 28.41 -15.20
C GLY A 374 2.48 29.32 -15.50
N GLY A 375 1.83 29.85 -14.48
CA GLY A 375 0.81 30.88 -14.57
C GLY A 375 1.20 32.05 -13.67
N ARG A 376 1.45 33.21 -14.28
CA ARG A 376 1.89 34.46 -13.69
C ARG A 376 0.93 35.01 -12.65
N LEU A 377 1.47 35.48 -11.54
CA LEU A 377 0.83 36.47 -10.65
C LEU A 377 1.26 37.86 -11.09
N ASP A 378 0.33 38.62 -11.66
CA ASP A 378 0.42 40.09 -11.70
C ASP A 378 -0.65 40.67 -10.77
N GLY A 379 -0.23 41.67 -10.02
CA GLY A 379 -0.95 42.24 -8.92
C GLY A 379 -2.07 43.19 -9.30
N ASN A 380 -2.96 43.42 -8.38
CA ASN A 380 -3.51 44.78 -8.17
C ASN A 380 -3.88 44.98 -6.70
N ARG A 381 -3.59 46.17 -6.22
CA ARG A 381 -3.82 46.73 -4.87
C ARG A 381 -5.20 47.38 -4.81
N ASP A 382 -5.60 47.60 -3.56
CA ASP A 382 -6.55 48.60 -3.02
C ASP A 382 -8.03 48.20 -2.98
N ASN A 383 -8.61 48.02 -1.80
CA ASN A 383 -9.32 49.07 -1.06
C ASN A 383 -9.89 48.56 0.27
N ASP A 384 -9.72 49.43 1.26
CA ASP A 384 -10.32 49.43 2.58
C ASP A 384 -11.86 49.47 2.56
N ASP A 385 -12.53 48.79 3.50
CA ASP A 385 -13.55 49.44 4.37
C ASP A 385 -13.92 48.54 5.56
N PRO A 386 -14.11 49.09 6.76
CA PRO A 386 -14.32 48.36 8.00
C PRO A 386 -15.78 48.48 8.47
N THR A 387 -16.42 47.32 8.74
CA THR A 387 -17.53 47.28 9.71
C THR A 387 -17.67 45.88 10.32
N ARG A 388 -17.26 45.80 11.61
CA ARG A 388 -17.74 44.74 12.56
C ARG A 388 -19.21 44.98 12.95
N PRO A 389 -19.94 43.98 13.45
CA PRO A 389 -19.84 43.74 14.88
C PRO A 389 -19.74 42.28 15.32
N ASP A 390 -19.07 42.16 16.42
CA ASP A 390 -18.93 41.12 17.43
C ASP A 390 -20.29 40.61 17.97
N HIS A 391 -20.45 39.29 18.08
CA HIS A 391 -21.35 38.65 19.04
C HIS A 391 -20.74 37.37 19.59
N SER A 392 -20.12 37.53 20.74
CA SER A 392 -19.82 36.49 21.70
C SER A 392 -21.08 36.05 22.45
N ARG A 393 -21.06 34.78 22.94
CA ARG A 393 -21.89 34.11 23.98
C ARG A 393 -23.22 33.50 23.50
N ILE A 394 -23.40 32.21 23.73
CA ILE A 394 -24.00 31.61 24.93
C ILE A 394 -24.10 30.10 24.74
N CYS A 395 -23.64 29.38 25.74
CA CYS A 395 -23.94 28.08 26.32
C CYS A 395 -25.17 27.27 25.84
N SER A 396 -25.00 26.01 25.54
CA SER A 396 -25.43 24.86 26.39
C SER A 396 -24.90 23.59 25.75
#